data_34b200cf50456a77c63b44a82f16ca20
#
_entry.id   34b200cf50456a77c63b44a82f16ca20
#
_cell.length_a   1.000
_cell.length_b   1.000
_cell.length_c   1.000
_cell.angle_alpha   90.00
_cell.angle_beta   90.00
_cell.angle_gamma   90.00
#
_symmetry.space_group_name_H-M   'P 1'
#
loop_
_entity.id
_entity.type
_entity.pdbx_description
1 polymer ?
#
loop_
_entity_poly.entity_id
_entity_poly.type
_entity_poly.pdbx_seq_one_letter_code
_entity_poly.pdbx_strand_id
1 'polypeptide(L)'
;MRNVIKYIYRYLLYLFGFISQVIPIGSLFYTIEETPSLEKDSNQYLIDSLKESKFYLEYGSGGSTVLASKLGINYITIDTDLLFLNAVKQKVNQIGYKKLSKQTYLHRNIGPTSRWGHPLFPETRKQSLLSKFKNYSDPKNFMRDKPDLIMIDGRFRVATLLRMYDFLKSYSGWQVLFDDFFSREDYKIVSKFFLIDERIGRLAVIKNVVSCNPDELNDAIKKYILNPY
;
A
#
# COMPACT_ATOMS: atom_id res chain seq x y z
N MET A 1 21.41 -15.73 20.19
CA MET A 1 21.95 -14.36 20.31
C MET A 1 21.71 -13.50 19.06
N ARG A 2 22.16 -13.91 17.85
CA ARG A 2 21.95 -13.13 16.60
C ARG A 2 20.48 -12.74 16.31
N ASN A 3 19.53 -13.64 16.55
CA ASN A 3 18.10 -13.37 16.29
C ASN A 3 17.49 -12.35 17.28
N VAL A 4 17.93 -12.36 18.55
CA VAL A 4 17.45 -11.41 19.56
C VAL A 4 17.95 -10.00 19.24
N ILE A 5 19.22 -9.85 18.86
CA ILE A 5 19.80 -8.55 18.46
C ILE A 5 19.06 -7.99 17.23
N LYS A 6 18.79 -8.84 16.25
CA LYS A 6 18.03 -8.45 15.04
C LYS A 6 16.60 -8.02 15.38
N TYR A 7 15.95 -8.66 16.35
CA TYR A 7 14.61 -8.29 16.81
C TYR A 7 14.62 -6.94 17.54
N ILE A 8 15.57 -6.75 18.46
CA ILE A 8 15.75 -5.48 19.19
C ILE A 8 15.99 -4.33 18.21
N TYR A 9 16.90 -4.50 17.25
CA TYR A 9 17.18 -3.49 16.23
C TYR A 9 15.91 -3.10 15.44
N ARG A 10 15.12 -4.09 15.01
CA ARG A 10 13.87 -3.85 14.29
C ARG A 10 12.82 -3.13 15.12
N TYR A 11 12.75 -3.47 16.40
CA TYR A 11 11.85 -2.80 17.34
C TYR A 11 12.27 -1.34 17.60
N LEU A 12 13.56 -1.08 17.69
CA LEU A 12 14.09 0.28 17.77
C LEU A 12 13.73 1.11 16.53
N LEU A 13 13.84 0.55 15.33
CA LEU A 13 13.41 1.25 14.10
C LEU A 13 11.91 1.63 14.16
N TYR A 14 11.06 0.75 14.68
CA TYR A 14 9.66 1.06 14.89
C TYR A 14 9.46 2.25 15.85
N LEU A 15 10.21 2.29 16.94
CA LEU A 15 10.18 3.42 17.90
C LEU A 15 10.70 4.72 17.27
N PHE A 16 11.77 4.65 16.48
CA PHE A 16 12.28 5.81 15.74
C PHE A 16 11.26 6.38 14.74
N GLY A 17 10.33 5.58 14.27
CA GLY A 17 9.22 6.05 13.44
C GLY A 17 8.42 7.17 14.13
N PHE A 18 8.18 7.08 15.42
CA PHE A 18 7.46 8.13 16.17
C PHE A 18 8.30 9.40 16.33
N ILE A 19 9.61 9.27 16.54
CA ILE A 19 10.54 10.41 16.62
C ILE A 19 10.64 11.11 15.25
N SER A 20 10.58 10.35 14.17
CA SER A 20 10.68 10.88 12.80
C SER A 20 9.51 11.78 12.37
N GLN A 21 8.43 11.83 13.15
CA GLN A 21 7.33 12.78 12.93
C GLN A 21 7.73 14.22 13.26
N VAL A 22 8.66 14.38 14.20
CA VAL A 22 9.13 15.69 14.67
C VAL A 22 10.51 16.01 14.12
N ILE A 23 11.42 15.01 14.13
CA ILE A 23 12.81 15.16 13.68
C ILE A 23 12.98 14.41 12.36
N PRO A 24 13.55 15.01 11.31
CA PRO A 24 13.69 14.38 9.98
C PRO A 24 14.82 13.32 9.94
N ILE A 25 14.69 12.27 10.75
CA ILE A 25 15.68 11.19 10.86
C ILE A 25 15.44 10.03 9.89
N GLY A 26 14.32 10.01 9.16
CA GLY A 26 13.96 8.90 8.26
C GLY A 26 15.02 8.64 7.20
N SER A 27 15.59 9.70 6.61
CA SER A 27 16.65 9.63 5.61
C SER A 27 17.98 9.06 6.13
N LEU A 28 18.18 9.00 7.44
CA LEU A 28 19.35 8.34 8.05
C LEU A 28 19.26 6.81 7.97
N PHE A 29 18.05 6.26 7.82
CA PHE A 29 17.79 4.82 7.84
C PHE A 29 17.38 4.27 6.48
N TYR A 30 16.85 5.14 5.58
CA TYR A 30 16.32 4.76 4.28
C TYR A 30 16.80 5.70 3.17
N THR A 31 17.30 5.12 2.10
CA THR A 31 17.47 5.79 0.82
C THR A 31 16.19 5.59 0.02
N ILE A 32 15.57 6.68 -0.40
CA ILE A 32 14.32 6.64 -1.19
C ILE A 32 14.65 6.96 -2.64
N GLU A 33 14.37 5.99 -3.49
CA GLU A 33 14.51 6.13 -4.95
C GLU A 33 13.44 7.10 -5.49
N GLU A 34 13.69 7.64 -6.68
CA GLU A 34 12.77 8.57 -7.34
C GLU A 34 11.87 7.89 -8.38
N THR A 35 12.07 6.59 -8.52
CA THR A 35 11.31 5.71 -9.41
C THR A 35 10.79 4.50 -8.65
N PRO A 36 9.67 3.91 -9.07
CA PRO A 36 9.15 2.70 -8.45
C PRO A 36 10.13 1.52 -8.54
N SER A 37 10.13 0.63 -7.55
CA SER A 37 10.98 -0.57 -7.50
C SER A 37 10.19 -1.81 -7.93
N LEU A 38 9.65 -1.80 -9.14
CA LEU A 38 8.93 -2.92 -9.75
C LEU A 38 9.80 -3.63 -10.80
N GLU A 39 9.32 -4.73 -11.37
CA GLU A 39 9.90 -5.29 -12.59
C GLU A 39 9.83 -4.27 -13.73
N LYS A 40 10.76 -4.35 -14.69
CA LYS A 40 10.93 -3.34 -15.74
C LYS A 40 9.63 -2.98 -16.45
N ASP A 41 8.88 -3.98 -16.90
CA ASP A 41 7.64 -3.74 -17.65
C ASP A 41 6.52 -3.22 -16.75
N SER A 42 6.39 -3.76 -15.53
CA SER A 42 5.46 -3.26 -14.50
C SER A 42 5.77 -1.81 -14.10
N ASN A 43 7.06 -1.47 -14.03
CA ASN A 43 7.53 -0.13 -13.73
C ASN A 43 7.12 0.86 -14.83
N GLN A 44 7.35 0.51 -16.09
CA GLN A 44 6.97 1.35 -17.22
C GLN A 44 5.45 1.52 -17.29
N TYR A 45 4.68 0.44 -17.08
CA TYR A 45 3.23 0.49 -17.05
C TYR A 45 2.69 1.43 -15.96
N LEU A 46 3.25 1.35 -14.73
CA LEU A 46 2.88 2.27 -13.65
C LEU A 46 3.22 3.73 -13.98
N ILE A 47 4.41 3.97 -14.57
CA ILE A 47 4.83 5.33 -14.98
C ILE A 47 3.84 5.92 -15.99
N ASP A 48 3.43 5.15 -16.98
CA ASP A 48 2.52 5.61 -18.01
C ASP A 48 1.09 5.79 -17.46
N SER A 49 0.63 4.86 -16.60
CA SER A 49 -0.64 5.01 -15.89
C SER A 49 -0.67 6.25 -15.00
N LEU A 50 0.44 6.56 -14.31
CA LEU A 50 0.53 7.78 -13.50
C LEU A 50 0.43 9.05 -14.32
N LYS A 51 1.02 9.12 -15.51
CA LYS A 51 0.95 10.30 -16.40
C LYS A 51 -0.49 10.63 -16.84
N GLU A 52 -1.34 9.62 -16.92
CA GLU A 52 -2.75 9.75 -17.31
C GLU A 52 -3.68 9.97 -16.10
N SER A 53 -3.21 9.68 -14.88
CA SER A 53 -4.01 9.73 -13.66
C SER A 53 -4.20 11.18 -13.15
N LYS A 54 -5.37 11.43 -12.58
CA LYS A 54 -5.71 12.67 -11.87
C LYS A 54 -5.67 12.51 -10.37
N PHE A 55 -5.98 11.30 -9.88
CA PHE A 55 -5.99 10.98 -8.46
C PHE A 55 -5.51 9.56 -8.20
N TYR A 56 -4.35 9.45 -7.60
CA TYR A 56 -3.65 8.21 -7.26
C TYR A 56 -3.85 7.80 -5.81
N LEU A 57 -4.25 6.55 -5.59
CA LEU A 57 -4.28 5.91 -4.27
C LEU A 57 -3.21 4.83 -4.21
N GLU A 58 -2.39 4.82 -3.17
CA GLU A 58 -1.31 3.87 -3.03
C GLU A 58 -1.30 3.23 -1.64
N TYR A 59 -1.22 1.91 -1.61
CA TYR A 59 -0.88 1.12 -0.44
C TYR A 59 0.55 0.60 -0.58
N GLY A 60 1.46 1.10 0.26
CA GLY A 60 2.91 0.89 0.17
C GLY A 60 3.59 2.09 -0.48
N SER A 61 4.09 3.02 0.36
CA SER A 61 4.80 4.22 -0.12
C SER A 61 6.18 3.89 -0.69
N GLY A 62 6.75 4.77 -1.52
CA GLY A 62 8.09 4.59 -2.07
C GLY A 62 8.43 5.52 -3.22
N GLY A 63 9.21 5.01 -4.18
CA GLY A 63 9.60 5.73 -5.40
C GLY A 63 8.40 6.09 -6.28
N SER A 64 7.34 5.30 -6.28
CA SER A 64 6.05 5.58 -6.90
C SER A 64 5.38 6.84 -6.34
N THR A 65 5.41 7.02 -5.01
CA THR A 65 4.93 8.25 -4.34
C THR A 65 5.74 9.47 -4.77
N VAL A 66 7.07 9.31 -4.84
CA VAL A 66 7.97 10.39 -5.30
C VAL A 66 7.67 10.77 -6.75
N LEU A 67 7.47 9.77 -7.61
CA LEU A 67 7.13 9.99 -9.01
C LEU A 67 5.78 10.68 -9.17
N ALA A 68 4.73 10.24 -8.44
CA ALA A 68 3.42 10.88 -8.45
C ALA A 68 3.52 12.36 -8.06
N SER A 69 4.36 12.66 -7.05
CA SER A 69 4.64 14.04 -6.65
C SER A 69 5.32 14.85 -7.76
N LYS A 70 6.30 14.27 -8.45
CA LYS A 70 7.00 14.92 -9.59
C LYS A 70 6.04 15.24 -10.74
N LEU A 71 5.10 14.34 -11.00
CA LEU A 71 4.11 14.50 -12.05
C LEU A 71 2.97 15.46 -11.66
N GLY A 72 2.95 15.96 -10.42
CA GLY A 72 1.92 16.89 -9.95
C GLY A 72 0.55 16.25 -9.73
N ILE A 73 0.49 14.93 -9.54
CA ILE A 73 -0.75 14.16 -9.35
C ILE A 73 -1.23 14.30 -7.91
N ASN A 74 -2.53 14.46 -7.70
CA ASN A 74 -3.11 14.34 -6.37
C ASN A 74 -3.01 12.90 -5.87
N TYR A 75 -2.56 12.68 -4.65
CA TYR A 75 -2.46 11.32 -4.14
C TYR A 75 -2.72 11.17 -2.65
N ILE A 76 -3.10 9.95 -2.29
CA ILE A 76 -3.07 9.42 -0.93
C ILE A 76 -2.13 8.22 -0.93
N THR A 77 -1.09 8.26 -0.13
CA THR A 77 -0.22 7.10 0.12
C THR A 77 -0.40 6.60 1.55
N ILE A 78 -0.47 5.29 1.71
CA ILE A 78 -0.75 4.59 2.97
C ILE A 78 0.39 3.63 3.25
N ASP A 79 0.99 3.72 4.43
CA ASP A 79 2.05 2.80 4.83
C ASP A 79 1.90 2.34 6.28
N THR A 80 2.47 1.19 6.59
CA THR A 80 2.53 0.61 7.94
C THR A 80 3.86 0.87 8.63
N ASP A 81 4.90 1.25 7.91
CA ASP A 81 6.21 1.67 8.42
C ASP A 81 6.27 3.20 8.50
N LEU A 82 6.07 3.74 9.70
CA LEU A 82 6.05 5.18 9.93
C LEU A 82 7.40 5.85 9.62
N LEU A 83 8.51 5.17 9.92
CA LEU A 83 9.84 5.70 9.66
C LEU A 83 10.12 5.80 8.16
N PHE A 84 9.73 4.77 7.41
CA PHE A 84 9.83 4.74 5.96
C PHE A 84 8.92 5.79 5.30
N LEU A 85 7.65 5.86 5.71
CA LEU A 85 6.69 6.86 5.21
C LEU A 85 7.21 8.30 5.40
N ASN A 86 7.81 8.58 6.57
CA ASN A 86 8.40 9.89 6.84
C ASN A 86 9.66 10.13 5.99
N ALA A 87 10.48 9.11 5.71
CA ALA A 87 11.61 9.22 4.78
C ALA A 87 11.13 9.56 3.36
N VAL A 88 10.06 8.91 2.87
CA VAL A 88 9.42 9.24 1.57
C VAL A 88 8.94 10.69 1.55
N LYS A 89 8.23 11.13 2.60
CA LYS A 89 7.75 12.51 2.73
C LYS A 89 8.91 13.52 2.74
N GLN A 90 10.01 13.20 3.43
CA GLN A 90 11.23 14.03 3.44
C GLN A 90 11.83 14.12 2.04
N LYS A 91 11.95 13.01 1.32
CA LYS A 91 12.46 12.98 -0.06
C LYS A 91 11.62 13.88 -0.97
N VAL A 92 10.29 13.77 -0.91
CA VAL A 92 9.38 14.64 -1.71
C VAL A 92 9.58 16.12 -1.35
N ASN A 93 9.73 16.45 -0.07
CA ASN A 93 9.97 17.83 0.35
C ASN A 93 11.32 18.38 -0.14
N GLN A 94 12.38 17.55 -0.16
CA GLN A 94 13.72 17.94 -0.61
C GLN A 94 13.76 18.26 -2.10
N ILE A 95 13.03 17.51 -2.93
CA ILE A 95 12.99 17.74 -4.37
C ILE A 95 12.03 18.88 -4.80
N GLY A 96 11.32 19.50 -3.84
CA GLY A 96 10.58 20.73 -4.06
C GLY A 96 9.22 20.60 -4.75
N TYR A 97 8.73 19.40 -5.04
CA TYR A 97 7.44 19.16 -5.73
C TYR A 97 6.19 19.24 -4.85
N LYS A 98 6.34 19.55 -3.56
CA LYS A 98 5.23 19.62 -2.59
C LYS A 98 4.07 20.55 -2.98
N LYS A 99 4.33 21.55 -3.79
CA LYS A 99 3.33 22.58 -4.14
C LYS A 99 2.48 22.24 -5.37
N LEU A 100 2.79 21.16 -6.09
CA LEU A 100 2.16 20.86 -7.38
C LEU A 100 0.82 20.13 -7.24
N SER A 101 0.59 19.45 -6.14
CA SER A 101 -0.57 18.58 -5.94
C SER A 101 -1.01 18.50 -4.48
N LYS A 102 -2.24 18.00 -4.25
CA LYS A 102 -2.71 17.62 -2.92
C LYS A 102 -2.09 16.28 -2.53
N GLN A 103 -1.24 16.29 -1.52
CA GLN A 103 -0.46 15.14 -1.05
C GLN A 103 -0.91 14.72 0.34
N THR A 104 -1.35 13.48 0.49
CA THR A 104 -1.78 12.94 1.78
C THR A 104 -0.96 11.70 2.13
N TYR A 105 -0.33 11.71 3.30
CA TYR A 105 0.48 10.62 3.83
C TYR A 105 -0.23 10.03 5.04
N LEU A 106 -0.63 8.77 4.98
CA LEU A 106 -1.38 8.10 6.04
C LEU A 106 -0.58 6.93 6.61
N HIS A 107 -0.05 7.11 7.81
CA HIS A 107 0.43 5.97 8.59
C HIS A 107 -0.75 5.20 9.17
N ARG A 108 -0.81 3.90 8.89
CA ARG A 108 -1.78 2.97 9.46
C ARG A 108 -1.06 1.97 10.35
N ASN A 109 -1.11 2.22 11.65
CA ASN A 109 -0.44 1.39 12.64
C ASN A 109 -1.10 0.01 12.73
N ILE A 110 -0.39 -1.02 12.29
CA ILE A 110 -0.79 -2.44 12.40
C ILE A 110 -0.13 -3.17 13.58
N GLY A 111 0.58 -2.46 14.42
CA GLY A 111 1.47 -2.98 15.47
C GLY A 111 2.94 -2.75 15.11
N PRO A 112 3.89 -3.26 15.89
CA PRO A 112 5.31 -3.16 15.58
C PRO A 112 5.64 -3.78 14.22
N THR A 113 6.36 -3.03 13.39
CA THR A 113 6.78 -3.46 12.05
C THR A 113 8.29 -3.31 11.88
N SER A 114 8.86 -4.11 10.99
CA SER A 114 10.23 -3.94 10.48
C SER A 114 10.20 -3.28 9.10
N ARG A 115 11.36 -3.25 8.42
CA ARG A 115 11.48 -2.76 7.04
C ARG A 115 10.36 -3.30 6.14
N TRP A 116 9.81 -2.44 5.30
CA TRP A 116 8.72 -2.72 4.37
C TRP A 116 7.41 -3.13 5.07
N GLY A 117 7.22 -2.66 6.30
CA GLY A 117 6.01 -2.90 7.06
C GLY A 117 5.80 -4.36 7.48
N HIS A 118 6.86 -5.21 7.45
CA HIS A 118 6.73 -6.59 7.91
C HIS A 118 6.42 -6.64 9.41
N PRO A 119 5.34 -7.35 9.82
CA PRO A 119 4.96 -7.46 11.21
C PRO A 119 6.07 -8.05 12.10
N LEU A 120 6.24 -7.50 13.29
CA LEU A 120 7.12 -8.01 14.36
C LEU A 120 6.36 -8.71 15.48
N PHE A 121 5.05 -8.87 15.36
CA PHE A 121 4.23 -9.54 16.34
C PHE A 121 3.98 -11.01 15.94
N PRO A 122 3.83 -11.92 16.93
CA PRO A 122 3.56 -13.33 16.66
C PRO A 122 2.12 -13.56 16.17
N GLU A 123 1.88 -14.70 15.52
CA GLU A 123 0.56 -15.12 15.01
C GLU A 123 -0.54 -15.03 16.09
N THR A 124 -0.21 -15.41 17.33
CA THR A 124 -1.13 -15.39 18.49
C THR A 124 -1.69 -13.99 18.79
N ARG A 125 -1.01 -12.93 18.35
CA ARG A 125 -1.47 -11.53 18.55
C ARG A 125 -2.34 -10.99 17.43
N LYS A 126 -2.46 -11.67 16.30
CA LYS A 126 -3.22 -11.17 15.15
C LYS A 126 -4.66 -10.82 15.52
N GLN A 127 -5.33 -11.66 16.29
CA GLN A 127 -6.72 -11.41 16.67
C GLN A 127 -6.89 -10.13 17.52
N SER A 128 -5.96 -9.86 18.44
CA SER A 128 -5.99 -8.63 19.26
C SER A 128 -5.68 -7.36 18.45
N LEU A 129 -5.09 -7.49 17.25
CA LEU A 129 -4.76 -6.39 16.35
C LEU A 129 -5.77 -6.23 15.20
N LEU A 130 -6.83 -7.04 15.17
CA LEU A 130 -7.80 -7.09 14.06
C LEU A 130 -8.42 -5.71 13.75
N SER A 131 -8.70 -4.89 14.76
CA SER A 131 -9.22 -3.53 14.57
C SER A 131 -8.23 -2.65 13.79
N LYS A 132 -6.93 -2.79 14.04
CA LYS A 132 -5.87 -2.06 13.33
C LYS A 132 -5.76 -2.52 11.88
N PHE A 133 -5.88 -3.84 11.62
CA PHE A 133 -5.85 -4.39 10.27
C PHE A 133 -7.06 -3.93 9.46
N LYS A 134 -8.25 -3.92 10.09
CA LYS A 134 -9.45 -3.34 9.49
C LYS A 134 -9.27 -1.84 9.17
N ASN A 135 -8.67 -1.08 10.07
CA ASN A 135 -8.41 0.35 9.85
C ASN A 135 -7.41 0.61 8.69
N TYR A 136 -6.41 -0.26 8.53
CA TYR A 136 -5.46 -0.17 7.41
C TYR A 136 -6.15 -0.41 6.06
N SER A 137 -6.95 -1.46 5.94
CA SER A 137 -7.50 -1.95 4.68
C SER A 137 -8.84 -1.31 4.28
N ASP A 138 -9.49 -0.49 5.13
CA ASP A 138 -10.79 0.09 4.84
C ASP A 138 -10.67 1.48 4.19
N PRO A 139 -11.00 1.61 2.90
CA PRO A 139 -10.94 2.90 2.21
C PRO A 139 -11.96 3.91 2.78
N LYS A 140 -13.09 3.48 3.33
CA LYS A 140 -14.13 4.36 3.87
C LYS A 140 -13.62 5.28 4.98
N ASN A 141 -12.53 4.89 5.67
CA ASN A 141 -11.98 5.67 6.78
C ASN A 141 -11.22 6.94 6.33
N PHE A 142 -10.91 7.09 5.04
CA PHE A 142 -10.10 8.22 4.56
C PHE A 142 -10.42 8.67 3.13
N MET A 143 -11.12 7.86 2.35
CA MET A 143 -11.48 8.18 0.97
C MET A 143 -12.74 9.03 0.93
N ARG A 144 -12.62 10.22 0.35
CA ARG A 144 -13.76 11.09 0.01
C ARG A 144 -13.92 11.24 -1.50
N ASP A 145 -12.80 11.18 -2.21
CA ASP A 145 -12.73 11.30 -3.66
C ASP A 145 -12.53 9.91 -4.28
N LYS A 146 -12.85 9.74 -5.55
CA LYS A 146 -12.74 8.48 -6.30
C LYS A 146 -11.41 8.46 -7.05
N PRO A 147 -10.43 7.60 -6.69
CA PRO A 147 -9.19 7.48 -7.43
C PRO A 147 -9.44 6.83 -8.79
N ASP A 148 -8.72 7.29 -9.80
CA ASP A 148 -8.69 6.67 -11.12
C ASP A 148 -7.55 5.65 -11.24
N LEU A 149 -6.48 5.79 -10.45
CA LEU A 149 -5.39 4.83 -10.36
C LEU A 149 -5.15 4.39 -8.91
N ILE A 150 -5.06 3.07 -8.70
CA ILE A 150 -4.83 2.47 -7.38
C ILE A 150 -3.68 1.49 -7.48
N MET A 151 -2.65 1.65 -6.64
CA MET A 151 -1.55 0.70 -6.51
C MET A 151 -1.66 -0.07 -5.19
N ILE A 152 -1.60 -1.39 -5.24
CA ILE A 152 -1.59 -2.26 -4.07
C ILE A 152 -0.28 -3.03 -4.02
N ASP A 153 0.69 -2.48 -3.27
CA ASP A 153 2.02 -3.05 -3.01
C ASP A 153 2.38 -3.09 -1.51
N GLY A 154 1.44 -2.73 -0.64
CA GLY A 154 1.63 -2.71 0.81
C GLY A 154 1.39 -4.05 1.50
N ARG A 155 0.89 -4.00 2.75
CA ARG A 155 0.50 -5.19 3.51
C ARG A 155 -0.98 -5.52 3.32
N PHE A 156 -1.41 -6.74 3.72
CA PHE A 156 -2.81 -7.18 3.61
C PHE A 156 -3.40 -6.98 2.21
N ARG A 157 -2.62 -7.14 1.15
CA ARG A 157 -2.98 -6.78 -0.24
C ARG A 157 -4.34 -7.36 -0.65
N VAL A 158 -4.55 -8.66 -0.42
CA VAL A 158 -5.84 -9.34 -0.75
C VAL A 158 -6.98 -8.71 0.04
N ALA A 159 -6.86 -8.60 1.37
CA ALA A 159 -7.91 -8.00 2.19
C ALA A 159 -8.19 -6.54 1.81
N THR A 160 -7.16 -5.78 1.47
CA THR A 160 -7.29 -4.39 1.02
C THR A 160 -8.15 -4.31 -0.24
N LEU A 161 -7.85 -5.10 -1.26
CA LEU A 161 -8.62 -5.06 -2.50
C LEU A 161 -10.05 -5.61 -2.30
N LEU A 162 -10.23 -6.72 -1.58
CA LEU A 162 -11.56 -7.26 -1.30
C LEU A 162 -12.45 -6.26 -0.55
N ARG A 163 -11.89 -5.50 0.39
CA ARG A 163 -12.64 -4.46 1.14
C ARG A 163 -12.96 -3.21 0.31
N MET A 164 -12.29 -3.03 -0.82
CA MET A 164 -12.60 -1.98 -1.79
C MET A 164 -13.71 -2.38 -2.77
N TYR A 165 -14.20 -3.62 -2.74
CA TYR A 165 -15.15 -4.16 -3.72
C TYR A 165 -16.38 -3.26 -3.91
N ASP A 166 -17.13 -2.97 -2.85
CA ASP A 166 -18.35 -2.13 -2.94
C ASP A 166 -18.03 -0.70 -3.35
N PHE A 167 -16.88 -0.18 -2.90
CA PHE A 167 -16.43 1.16 -3.27
C PHE A 167 -16.13 1.22 -4.78
N LEU A 168 -15.36 0.28 -5.30
CA LEU A 168 -15.00 0.22 -6.71
C LEU A 168 -16.22 -0.09 -7.60
N LYS A 169 -17.15 -0.91 -7.15
CA LYS A 169 -18.41 -1.19 -7.84
C LYS A 169 -19.30 0.06 -8.01
N SER A 170 -19.13 1.07 -7.14
CA SER A 170 -19.98 2.28 -7.14
C SER A 170 -19.63 3.31 -8.21
N TYR A 171 -18.54 3.12 -8.97
CA TYR A 171 -18.13 4.02 -10.06
C TYR A 171 -17.28 3.29 -11.11
N SER A 172 -17.02 3.96 -12.22
CA SER A 172 -16.20 3.45 -13.32
C SER A 172 -14.99 4.36 -13.60
N GLY A 173 -14.11 3.94 -14.50
CA GLY A 173 -12.93 4.71 -14.89
C GLY A 173 -11.77 4.60 -13.91
N TRP A 174 -11.75 3.57 -13.08
CA TRP A 174 -10.65 3.22 -12.21
C TRP A 174 -9.84 2.05 -12.78
N GLN A 175 -8.58 2.00 -12.39
CA GLN A 175 -7.76 0.80 -12.55
C GLN A 175 -6.96 0.51 -11.27
N VAL A 176 -6.88 -0.76 -10.91
CA VAL A 176 -6.03 -1.25 -9.82
C VAL A 176 -4.83 -1.97 -10.43
N LEU A 177 -3.63 -1.60 -9.95
CA LEU A 177 -2.38 -2.30 -10.20
C LEU A 177 -2.04 -3.09 -8.93
N PHE A 178 -2.09 -4.42 -9.03
CA PHE A 178 -1.87 -5.31 -7.90
C PHE A 178 -0.55 -6.04 -8.07
N ASP A 179 0.47 -5.63 -7.30
CA ASP A 179 1.81 -6.22 -7.41
C ASP A 179 1.93 -7.60 -6.78
N ASP A 180 2.88 -8.40 -7.27
CA ASP A 180 3.13 -9.80 -6.87
C ASP A 180 1.97 -10.77 -7.16
N PHE A 181 0.91 -10.37 -7.88
CA PHE A 181 -0.28 -11.19 -8.07
C PHE A 181 0.06 -12.57 -8.65
N PHE A 182 0.87 -12.61 -9.69
CA PHE A 182 1.21 -13.86 -10.38
C PHE A 182 2.34 -14.65 -9.72
N SER A 183 3.01 -14.09 -8.73
CA SER A 183 4.07 -14.75 -7.97
C SER A 183 3.58 -15.38 -6.66
N ARG A 184 2.30 -15.15 -6.28
CA ARG A 184 1.71 -15.64 -5.03
C ARG A 184 0.39 -16.35 -5.25
N GLU A 185 0.37 -17.66 -4.99
CA GLU A 185 -0.82 -18.51 -5.18
C GLU A 185 -2.03 -18.02 -4.36
N ASP A 186 -1.81 -17.58 -3.12
CA ASP A 186 -2.87 -17.07 -2.23
C ASP A 186 -3.60 -15.85 -2.80
N TYR A 187 -2.98 -15.10 -3.72
CA TYR A 187 -3.58 -13.92 -4.32
C TYR A 187 -4.64 -14.23 -5.38
N LYS A 188 -4.64 -15.43 -5.94
CA LYS A 188 -5.61 -15.87 -6.95
C LYS A 188 -7.06 -15.81 -6.50
N ILE A 189 -7.32 -15.82 -5.19
CA ILE A 189 -8.68 -15.63 -4.65
C ILE A 189 -9.33 -14.34 -5.16
N VAL A 190 -8.55 -13.31 -5.44
CA VAL A 190 -9.01 -12.02 -5.97
C VAL A 190 -9.79 -12.20 -7.27
N SER A 191 -9.40 -13.17 -8.13
CA SER A 191 -10.06 -13.44 -9.42
C SER A 191 -11.52 -13.93 -9.30
N LYS A 192 -11.97 -14.30 -8.10
CA LYS A 192 -13.39 -14.60 -7.85
C LYS A 192 -14.26 -13.34 -7.78
N PHE A 193 -13.66 -12.20 -7.47
CA PHE A 193 -14.35 -10.95 -7.17
C PHE A 193 -14.00 -9.83 -8.14
N PHE A 194 -12.87 -9.97 -8.85
CA PHE A 194 -12.36 -8.97 -9.78
C PHE A 194 -11.89 -9.64 -11.07
N LEU A 195 -12.17 -9.00 -12.19
CA LEU A 195 -11.65 -9.44 -13.49
C LEU A 195 -10.18 -9.02 -13.59
N ILE A 196 -9.31 -9.98 -13.88
CA ILE A 196 -7.91 -9.69 -14.20
C ILE A 196 -7.87 -9.35 -15.69
N ASP A 197 -7.81 -8.06 -16.02
CA ASP A 197 -7.88 -7.57 -17.39
C ASP A 197 -6.56 -7.81 -18.14
N GLU A 198 -5.42 -7.64 -17.45
CA GLU A 198 -4.11 -7.75 -18.08
C GLU A 198 -3.04 -8.26 -17.08
N ARG A 199 -2.01 -8.92 -17.60
CA ARG A 199 -0.82 -9.34 -16.87
C ARG A 199 0.40 -8.60 -17.39
N ILE A 200 1.09 -7.88 -16.49
CA ILE A 200 2.36 -7.19 -16.78
C ILE A 200 3.44 -7.75 -15.85
N GLY A 201 4.20 -8.73 -16.31
CA GLY A 201 5.13 -9.45 -15.45
C GLY A 201 4.43 -10.12 -14.26
N ARG A 202 4.75 -9.70 -13.04
CA ARG A 202 4.08 -10.16 -11.81
C ARG A 202 2.87 -9.32 -11.39
N LEU A 203 2.65 -8.17 -12.05
CA LEU A 203 1.56 -7.24 -11.78
C LEU A 203 0.27 -7.69 -12.45
N ALA A 204 -0.87 -7.64 -11.74
CA ALA A 204 -2.21 -7.74 -12.33
C ALA A 204 -2.81 -6.35 -12.52
N VAL A 205 -3.39 -6.10 -13.68
CA VAL A 205 -4.21 -4.92 -13.98
C VAL A 205 -5.67 -5.32 -13.88
N ILE A 206 -6.45 -4.56 -13.11
CA ILE A 206 -7.85 -4.85 -12.78
C ILE A 206 -8.65 -3.58 -13.02
N LYS A 207 -9.73 -3.68 -13.83
CA LYS A 207 -10.59 -2.54 -14.18
C LYS A 207 -12.06 -2.80 -13.90
N ASN A 208 -12.41 -4.04 -13.55
CA ASN A 208 -13.79 -4.45 -13.36
C ASN A 208 -13.96 -5.36 -12.15
N VAL A 209 -15.10 -5.21 -11.45
CA VAL A 209 -15.57 -6.16 -10.45
C VAL A 209 -16.36 -7.29 -11.12
N VAL A 210 -16.29 -8.48 -10.55
CA VAL A 210 -17.14 -9.63 -10.92
C VAL A 210 -18.31 -9.69 -9.94
N SER A 211 -19.52 -9.91 -10.44
CA SER A 211 -20.68 -10.13 -9.56
C SER A 211 -20.46 -11.36 -8.69
N CYS A 212 -20.63 -11.22 -7.39
CA CYS A 212 -20.36 -12.30 -6.44
C CYS A 212 -21.43 -12.39 -5.35
N ASN A 213 -21.45 -13.52 -4.65
CA ASN A 213 -22.24 -13.68 -3.44
C ASN A 213 -21.60 -12.86 -2.31
N PRO A 214 -22.34 -11.95 -1.64
CA PRO A 214 -21.83 -11.15 -0.52
C PRO A 214 -21.25 -11.97 0.64
N ASP A 215 -21.81 -13.15 0.92
CA ASP A 215 -21.30 -14.01 1.99
C ASP A 215 -19.92 -14.59 1.65
N GLU A 216 -19.71 -15.01 0.40
CA GLU A 216 -18.40 -15.47 -0.07
C GLU A 216 -17.33 -14.36 0.00
N LEU A 217 -17.71 -13.13 -0.38
CA LEU A 217 -16.81 -11.98 -0.26
C LEU A 217 -16.46 -11.70 1.20
N ASN A 218 -17.46 -11.71 2.10
CA ASN A 218 -17.26 -11.48 3.53
C ASN A 218 -16.37 -12.57 4.15
N ASP A 219 -16.53 -13.82 3.78
CA ASP A 219 -15.71 -14.93 4.30
C ASP A 219 -14.28 -14.84 3.78
N ALA A 220 -14.08 -14.47 2.52
CA ALA A 220 -12.75 -14.18 2.00
C ALA A 220 -12.10 -13.01 2.76
N ILE A 221 -12.81 -11.92 3.00
CA ILE A 221 -12.31 -10.79 3.80
C ILE A 221 -11.91 -11.23 5.21
N LYS A 222 -12.76 -12.01 5.92
CA LYS A 222 -12.44 -12.51 7.27
C LYS A 222 -11.17 -13.36 7.28
N LYS A 223 -10.97 -14.19 6.26
CA LYS A 223 -9.78 -15.02 6.12
C LYS A 223 -8.53 -14.18 5.89
N TYR A 224 -8.56 -13.27 4.91
CA TYR A 224 -7.36 -12.56 4.47
C TYR A 224 -7.02 -11.32 5.30
N ILE A 225 -7.95 -10.80 6.11
CA ILE A 225 -7.66 -9.68 7.02
C ILE A 225 -6.64 -10.05 8.11
N LEU A 226 -6.42 -11.32 8.36
CA LEU A 226 -5.41 -11.82 9.29
C LEU A 226 -4.09 -12.18 8.58
N ASN A 227 -4.03 -12.06 7.26
CA ASN A 227 -2.83 -12.38 6.47
C ASN A 227 -2.15 -11.08 5.97
N PRO A 228 -1.07 -10.62 6.61
CA PRO A 228 -0.35 -9.40 6.21
C PRO A 228 0.61 -9.61 5.03
N TYR A 229 0.77 -10.84 4.54
CA TYR A 229 1.71 -11.23 3.49
C TYR A 229 1.05 -11.42 2.15
#